data_861ac6896638b968337f32a48279c84c
#
_entry.id   861ac6896638b968337f32a48279c84c
#
_cell.length_a   1.000
_cell.length_b   1.000
_cell.length_c   1.000
_cell.angle_alpha   90.00
_cell.angle_beta   90.00
_cell.angle_gamma   90.00
#
_symmetry.space_group_name_H-M   'P 1'
#
loop_
_entity.id
_entity.type
_entity.pdbx_description
1 polymer ?
#
loop_
_entity_poly.entity_id
_entity_poly.type
_entity_poly.pdbx_seq_one_letter_code
_entity_poly.pdbx_strand_id
1 'polypeptide(L)'
;MDREFSETDVLSSAIFEPPLNSTSYESSCWRRRCVVAIPVRDEEQRLPACLSALAGQRDRRGRPLASDSFGIVVFANNCRDRSAYLARSLGGQFSLPLRVVEASLPPAKAHAGSARRRAMDVAEAWLGEERVRGGVILTTDADSRVSADWIATNLAAIDAGADAVLGDIALDEEGDLLPLALHRRGELESAYEALLTELSALLDPLDHNPWPHHATISAASIAITRDAYLAVGGLPRVPLGEDKALVAELVRLDRKIRFCPEIRVITSGRVEGRAPGGVADTLRLRSNDPDAFCDELLEPFRVAIKRAKWRGRLRWLRREGKLISNSAWARELGIPAPDAQRICRAPSFGAAWSAVEHKSPLFHRRLLKPTELPDQISGARRALARLRKGALAMREHVESEVVMPFRSMHPHSLTHCGDEQVCGLFAG
;
A
#
# COMPACT_ATOMS: atom_id res chain seq x y z
N MET A 1 -25.43 29.81 13.85
CA MET A 1 -24.80 30.82 12.95
C MET A 1 -23.30 30.49 13.00
N ASP A 2 -22.98 29.38 12.33
CA ASP A 2 -21.66 28.78 12.36
C ASP A 2 -20.80 29.46 11.30
N ARG A 3 -19.80 30.21 11.73
CA ARG A 3 -18.76 30.71 10.85
C ARG A 3 -17.92 29.51 10.43
N GLU A 4 -18.04 29.09 9.19
CA GLU A 4 -17.04 28.23 8.54
C GLU A 4 -15.68 28.95 8.64
N PHE A 5 -14.80 28.41 9.46
CA PHE A 5 -13.40 28.81 9.44
C PHE A 5 -12.82 28.45 8.08
N SER A 6 -12.41 29.46 7.32
CA SER A 6 -11.80 29.26 6.01
C SER A 6 -10.48 28.47 6.17
N GLU A 7 -10.20 27.59 5.24
CA GLU A 7 -8.95 26.76 5.24
C GLU A 7 -7.67 27.61 5.20
N THR A 8 -7.75 28.90 4.94
CA THR A 8 -6.65 29.86 4.89
C THR A 8 -6.15 30.33 6.26
N ASP A 9 -6.94 30.20 7.34
CA ASP A 9 -6.54 30.70 8.66
C ASP A 9 -5.53 29.79 9.39
N VAL A 10 -5.28 28.57 8.92
CA VAL A 10 -4.35 27.61 9.54
C VAL A 10 -2.92 27.71 8.96
N LEU A 11 -2.74 28.40 7.84
CA LEU A 11 -1.43 28.52 7.16
C LEU A 11 -0.59 29.70 7.64
N SER A 12 -1.04 30.45 8.64
CA SER A 12 -0.28 31.56 9.26
C SER A 12 0.78 31.10 10.28
N SER A 13 1.00 29.82 10.45
CA SER A 13 2.11 29.33 11.28
C SER A 13 3.42 29.36 10.48
N ALA A 14 4.43 30.00 11.02
CA ALA A 14 5.72 30.21 10.40
C ALA A 14 6.31 28.89 9.84
N ILE A 15 6.43 28.83 8.51
CA ILE A 15 7.23 27.81 7.84
C ILE A 15 8.69 28.18 8.08
N PHE A 16 9.41 27.36 8.85
CA PHE A 16 10.84 27.54 9.02
C PHE A 16 11.56 26.85 7.85
N GLU A 17 12.18 27.65 7.01
CA GLU A 17 13.19 27.21 6.03
C GLU A 17 14.57 27.59 6.58
N PRO A 18 15.51 26.65 6.75
CA PRO A 18 16.88 27.04 7.06
C PRO A 18 17.45 27.90 5.93
N PRO A 19 18.29 28.92 6.23
CA PRO A 19 18.90 29.75 5.20
C PRO A 19 19.72 28.86 4.26
N LEU A 20 19.30 28.79 2.99
CA LEU A 20 20.10 28.20 1.92
C LEU A 20 21.33 29.05 1.75
N ASN A 21 22.53 28.48 2.00
CA ASN A 21 23.77 29.14 1.69
C ASN A 21 23.79 29.51 0.20
N SER A 22 23.73 30.81 -0.09
CA SER A 22 23.67 31.40 -1.42
C SER A 22 25.01 31.40 -2.13
N THR A 23 25.59 30.21 -2.36
CA THR A 23 26.72 30.09 -3.24
C THR A 23 26.57 28.88 -4.15
N SER A 24 26.40 29.17 -5.43
CA SER A 24 26.33 28.26 -6.59
C SER A 24 24.92 27.81 -7.05
N TYR A 25 24.15 28.78 -7.55
CA TYR A 25 23.03 28.49 -8.46
C TYR A 25 23.52 28.51 -9.93
N GLU A 26 24.42 27.61 -10.28
CA GLU A 26 24.63 27.29 -11.70
C GLU A 26 24.99 25.81 -11.82
N SER A 27 24.15 25.10 -12.62
CA SER A 27 24.36 23.75 -13.14
C SER A 27 24.27 22.57 -12.16
N SER A 28 23.04 22.17 -11.80
CA SER A 28 22.67 20.76 -11.97
C SER A 28 21.14 20.62 -11.90
N CYS A 29 20.55 20.05 -12.93
CA CYS A 29 19.11 19.82 -13.13
C CYS A 29 18.58 18.67 -12.28
N TRP A 30 19.08 18.46 -11.07
CA TRP A 30 18.60 17.44 -10.12
C TRP A 30 17.61 18.09 -9.17
N ARG A 31 16.41 18.34 -9.68
CA ARG A 31 15.29 18.75 -8.86
C ARG A 31 14.95 17.63 -7.90
N ARG A 32 14.66 17.98 -6.67
CA ARG A 32 14.13 17.13 -5.61
C ARG A 32 12.95 16.32 -6.12
N ARG A 33 13.11 15.02 -6.28
CA ARG A 33 12.08 14.15 -6.87
C ARG A 33 11.02 13.73 -5.87
N CYS A 34 11.34 13.74 -4.59
CA CYS A 34 10.42 13.29 -3.56
C CYS A 34 10.50 14.12 -2.28
N VAL A 35 9.41 14.10 -1.54
CA VAL A 35 9.28 14.73 -0.21
C VAL A 35 8.71 13.72 0.77
N VAL A 36 9.37 13.59 1.93
CA VAL A 36 8.96 12.72 3.02
C VAL A 36 8.08 13.50 4.01
N ALA A 37 6.86 13.07 4.23
CA ALA A 37 5.89 13.67 5.14
C ALA A 37 5.85 12.90 6.46
N ILE A 38 6.13 13.58 7.59
CA ILE A 38 6.21 13.00 8.92
C ILE A 38 5.25 13.74 9.86
N PRO A 39 4.13 13.11 10.26
CA PRO A 39 3.30 13.65 11.34
C PRO A 39 4.00 13.43 12.69
N VAL A 40 4.02 14.45 13.53
CA VAL A 40 4.68 14.41 14.83
C VAL A 40 3.74 14.88 15.94
N ARG A 41 3.70 14.14 17.04
CA ARG A 41 3.05 14.56 18.28
C ARG A 41 3.79 14.03 19.48
N ASP A 42 4.50 14.91 20.20
CA ASP A 42 5.25 14.58 21.41
C ASP A 42 6.25 13.41 21.24
N GLU A 43 7.13 13.49 20.22
CA GLU A 43 8.09 12.43 19.84
C GLU A 43 9.56 12.87 20.03
N GLU A 44 9.85 13.75 20.98
CA GLU A 44 11.22 14.26 21.20
C GLU A 44 12.26 13.16 21.42
N GLN A 45 11.85 11.99 21.94
CA GLN A 45 12.74 10.87 22.22
C GLN A 45 13.04 10.02 20.98
N ARG A 46 12.08 9.86 20.05
CA ARG A 46 12.18 8.95 18.89
C ARG A 46 12.45 9.66 17.56
N LEU A 47 11.97 10.88 17.40
CA LEU A 47 12.18 11.69 16.21
C LEU A 47 13.66 11.82 15.79
N PRO A 48 14.64 11.94 16.70
CA PRO A 48 16.04 11.96 16.34
C PRO A 48 16.51 10.73 15.56
N ALA A 49 16.08 9.54 15.98
CA ALA A 49 16.41 8.28 15.27
C ALA A 49 15.74 8.19 13.88
N CYS A 50 14.49 8.65 13.76
CA CYS A 50 13.79 8.76 12.50
C CYS A 50 14.53 9.69 11.51
N LEU A 51 14.87 10.90 11.94
CA LEU A 51 15.60 11.87 11.08
C LEU A 51 17.02 11.40 10.75
N SER A 52 17.71 10.73 11.68
CA SER A 52 19.02 10.13 11.42
C SER A 52 18.95 9.02 10.35
N ALA A 53 17.91 8.16 10.39
CA ALA A 53 17.70 7.15 9.37
C ALA A 53 17.45 7.76 7.98
N LEU A 54 16.76 8.89 7.92
CA LEU A 54 16.56 9.65 6.67
C LEU A 54 17.84 10.36 6.22
N ALA A 55 18.64 10.92 7.12
CA ALA A 55 19.92 11.51 6.78
C ALA A 55 20.92 10.48 6.23
N GLY A 56 20.81 9.23 6.68
CA GLY A 56 21.65 8.10 6.26
C GLY A 56 21.22 7.42 4.97
N GLN A 57 20.28 7.98 4.18
CA GLN A 57 19.76 7.31 2.99
C GLN A 57 20.83 7.11 1.91
N ARG A 58 20.71 5.99 1.21
CA ARG A 58 21.64 5.52 0.19
C ARG A 58 20.90 5.10 -1.09
N ASP A 59 21.60 5.11 -2.20
CA ASP A 59 21.12 4.49 -3.43
C ASP A 59 21.19 2.94 -3.34
N ARG A 60 20.59 2.25 -4.30
CA ARG A 60 20.60 0.77 -4.37
C ARG A 60 21.99 0.15 -4.55
N ARG A 61 23.04 0.95 -4.76
CA ARG A 61 24.44 0.53 -4.80
C ARG A 61 25.16 0.85 -3.47
N GLY A 62 24.44 1.32 -2.45
CA GLY A 62 24.98 1.64 -1.14
C GLY A 62 25.71 3.00 -1.06
N ARG A 63 25.68 3.85 -2.08
CA ARG A 63 26.28 5.19 -2.05
C ARG A 63 25.33 6.17 -1.38
N PRO A 64 25.81 7.10 -0.53
CA PRO A 64 24.96 8.12 0.09
C PRO A 64 24.17 8.90 -0.95
N LEU A 65 22.89 9.16 -0.67
CA LEU A 65 22.10 10.10 -1.46
C LEU A 65 22.58 11.53 -1.19
N ALA A 66 22.54 12.38 -2.22
CA ALA A 66 22.80 13.81 -2.03
C ALA A 66 21.72 14.39 -1.10
N SER A 67 22.11 15.25 -0.16
CA SER A 67 21.22 15.79 0.87
C SER A 67 20.05 16.59 0.28
N ASP A 68 20.20 17.15 -0.92
CA ASP A 68 19.19 17.93 -1.65
C ASP A 68 18.29 17.10 -2.59
N SER A 69 18.56 15.78 -2.71
CA SER A 69 17.81 14.89 -3.61
C SER A 69 16.37 14.63 -3.14
N PHE A 70 16.06 14.89 -1.88
CA PHE A 70 14.72 14.79 -1.31
C PHE A 70 14.47 15.89 -0.28
N GLY A 71 13.20 16.16 0.02
CA GLY A 71 12.79 17.07 1.09
C GLY A 71 12.13 16.33 2.24
N ILE A 72 12.03 16.96 3.40
CA ILE A 72 11.32 16.44 4.56
C ILE A 72 10.34 17.49 5.06
N VAL A 73 9.09 17.09 5.30
CA VAL A 73 8.09 17.87 6.00
C VAL A 73 7.82 17.24 7.36
N VAL A 74 8.10 17.97 8.42
CA VAL A 74 7.72 17.61 9.79
C VAL A 74 6.50 18.44 10.16
N PHE A 75 5.36 17.78 10.37
CA PHE A 75 4.13 18.42 10.82
C PHE A 75 3.91 18.16 12.31
N ALA A 76 4.31 19.12 13.14
CA ALA A 76 4.20 19.06 14.61
C ALA A 76 2.78 19.46 15.04
N ASN A 77 1.95 18.44 15.31
CA ASN A 77 0.55 18.58 15.66
C ASN A 77 0.34 18.56 17.17
N ASN A 78 -0.04 19.71 17.75
CA ASN A 78 -0.33 19.83 19.19
C ASN A 78 0.81 19.32 20.10
N CYS A 79 2.07 19.48 19.68
CA CYS A 79 3.23 19.10 20.48
C CYS A 79 3.35 19.99 21.72
N ARG A 80 3.69 19.37 22.86
CA ARG A 80 3.96 20.02 24.13
C ARG A 80 5.42 19.89 24.55
N ASP A 81 6.17 19.03 23.85
CA ASP A 81 7.58 18.75 24.05
C ASP A 81 8.46 19.52 23.06
N ARG A 82 9.74 19.17 22.98
CA ARG A 82 10.71 19.82 22.10
C ARG A 82 10.79 19.24 20.69
N SER A 83 9.82 18.43 20.27
CA SER A 83 9.86 17.75 18.94
C SER A 83 10.12 18.72 17.78
N ALA A 84 9.41 19.85 17.70
CA ALA A 84 9.57 20.82 16.63
C ALA A 84 10.95 21.50 16.67
N TYR A 85 11.45 21.84 17.86
CA TYR A 85 12.78 22.40 18.03
C TYR A 85 13.86 21.41 17.59
N LEU A 86 13.77 20.15 18.02
CA LEU A 86 14.72 19.09 17.64
C LEU A 86 14.71 18.84 16.14
N ALA A 87 13.53 18.85 15.50
CA ALA A 87 13.43 18.72 14.04
C ALA A 87 14.25 19.78 13.31
N ARG A 88 14.11 21.06 13.72
CA ARG A 88 14.89 22.18 13.11
C ARG A 88 16.39 22.03 13.35
N SER A 89 16.77 21.73 14.59
CA SER A 89 18.17 21.57 14.98
C SER A 89 18.85 20.45 14.19
N LEU A 90 18.22 19.28 14.12
CA LEU A 90 18.74 18.11 13.38
C LEU A 90 18.72 18.32 11.88
N GLY A 91 17.68 18.99 11.34
CA GLY A 91 17.66 19.38 9.93
C GLY A 91 18.86 20.22 9.52
N GLY A 92 19.22 21.20 10.34
CA GLY A 92 20.44 22.00 10.15
C GLY A 92 21.71 21.17 10.31
N GLN A 93 21.81 20.33 11.32
CA GLN A 93 22.97 19.48 11.58
C GLN A 93 23.23 18.48 10.43
N PHE A 94 22.19 17.88 9.89
CA PHE A 94 22.29 16.92 8.78
C PHE A 94 22.26 17.59 7.39
N SER A 95 22.14 18.90 7.32
CA SER A 95 21.98 19.66 6.07
C SER A 95 20.84 19.14 5.19
N LEU A 96 19.74 18.71 5.82
CA LEU A 96 18.56 18.21 5.13
C LEU A 96 17.63 19.38 4.74
N PRO A 97 17.13 19.42 3.51
CA PRO A 97 16.03 20.30 3.13
C PRO A 97 14.77 19.92 3.93
N LEU A 98 14.45 20.72 4.95
CA LEU A 98 13.41 20.39 5.92
C LEU A 98 12.48 21.58 6.13
N ARG A 99 11.16 21.33 6.04
CA ARG A 99 10.10 22.25 6.43
C ARG A 99 9.46 21.77 7.72
N VAL A 100 9.45 22.57 8.78
CA VAL A 100 8.76 22.29 10.03
C VAL A 100 7.53 23.17 10.13
N VAL A 101 6.36 22.53 10.17
CA VAL A 101 5.07 23.19 10.35
C VAL A 101 4.55 22.85 11.75
N GLU A 102 4.34 23.85 12.59
CA GLU A 102 3.70 23.70 13.89
C GLU A 102 2.25 24.11 13.81
N ALA A 103 1.35 23.29 14.30
CA ALA A 103 -0.07 23.57 14.32
C ALA A 103 -0.75 23.07 15.59
N SER A 104 -1.71 23.83 16.06
CA SER A 104 -2.65 23.44 17.10
C SER A 104 -3.99 23.14 16.48
N LEU A 105 -4.26 21.89 16.18
CA LEU A 105 -5.54 21.44 15.63
C LEU A 105 -6.60 21.34 16.74
N PRO A 106 -7.87 21.67 16.45
CA PRO A 106 -8.96 21.45 17.40
C PRO A 106 -9.09 19.98 17.77
N PRO A 107 -9.60 19.63 18.97
CA PRO A 107 -9.65 18.26 19.48
C PRO A 107 -10.22 17.22 18.48
N ALA A 108 -11.28 17.57 17.77
CA ALA A 108 -11.89 16.70 16.75
C ALA A 108 -11.01 16.42 15.52
N LYS A 109 -9.96 17.24 15.30
CA LYS A 109 -9.01 17.12 14.17
C LYS A 109 -7.58 16.80 14.66
N ALA A 110 -7.35 16.73 15.98
CA ALA A 110 -6.03 16.51 16.56
C ALA A 110 -5.65 15.02 16.62
N HIS A 111 -5.82 14.28 15.51
CA HIS A 111 -5.48 12.86 15.37
C HIS A 111 -4.43 12.63 14.29
N ALA A 112 -3.81 11.44 14.29
CA ALA A 112 -2.70 11.10 13.39
C ALA A 112 -3.05 11.27 11.90
N GLY A 113 -4.23 10.82 11.48
CA GLY A 113 -4.69 10.94 10.09
C GLY A 113 -4.78 12.41 9.62
N SER A 114 -5.29 13.32 10.46
CA SER A 114 -5.32 14.77 10.12
C SER A 114 -3.92 15.35 10.02
N ALA A 115 -3.02 15.00 10.94
CA ALA A 115 -1.65 15.48 10.92
C ALA A 115 -0.90 14.96 9.69
N ARG A 116 -1.06 13.67 9.37
CA ARG A 116 -0.47 13.03 8.18
C ARG A 116 -0.97 13.68 6.89
N ARG A 117 -2.30 13.87 6.79
CA ARG A 117 -2.87 14.56 5.63
C ARG A 117 -2.22 15.93 5.43
N ARG A 118 -2.12 16.74 6.49
CA ARG A 118 -1.51 18.06 6.42
C ARG A 118 -0.04 17.99 6.02
N ALA A 119 0.72 17.03 6.57
CA ALA A 119 2.12 16.81 6.19
C ALA A 119 2.24 16.46 4.70
N MET A 120 1.38 15.57 4.20
CA MET A 120 1.37 15.17 2.79
C MET A 120 0.87 16.29 1.86
N ASP A 121 -0.11 17.09 2.28
CA ASP A 121 -0.59 18.26 1.52
C ASP A 121 0.54 19.32 1.37
N VAL A 122 1.34 19.56 2.44
CA VAL A 122 2.52 20.43 2.38
C VAL A 122 3.60 19.85 1.47
N ALA A 123 3.81 18.53 1.52
CA ALA A 123 4.78 17.86 0.63
C ALA A 123 4.34 17.93 -0.85
N GLU A 124 3.04 17.75 -1.12
CA GLU A 124 2.44 17.91 -2.45
C GLU A 124 2.65 19.33 -2.98
N ALA A 125 2.33 20.35 -2.16
CA ALA A 125 2.51 21.75 -2.52
C ALA A 125 3.97 22.08 -2.82
N TRP A 126 4.92 21.57 -2.02
CA TRP A 126 6.35 21.76 -2.24
C TRP A 126 6.81 21.18 -3.58
N LEU A 127 6.38 19.96 -3.93
CA LEU A 127 6.65 19.36 -5.24
C LEU A 127 6.02 20.19 -6.38
N GLY A 128 4.85 20.79 -6.14
CA GLY A 128 4.18 21.70 -7.08
C GLY A 128 4.93 23.00 -7.30
N GLU A 129 5.43 23.64 -6.23
CA GLU A 129 6.25 24.86 -6.27
C GLU A 129 7.51 24.65 -7.11
N GLU A 130 8.19 23.53 -6.93
CA GLU A 130 9.39 23.16 -7.68
C GLU A 130 9.08 22.61 -9.09
N ARG A 131 7.81 22.51 -9.47
CA ARG A 131 7.34 21.99 -10.78
C ARG A 131 7.92 20.61 -11.12
N VAL A 132 8.04 19.75 -10.11
CA VAL A 132 8.63 18.41 -10.27
C VAL A 132 7.68 17.53 -11.07
N ARG A 133 8.12 17.08 -12.24
CA ARG A 133 7.39 16.07 -13.00
C ARG A 133 7.61 14.69 -12.37
N GLY A 134 6.53 13.92 -12.20
CA GLY A 134 6.62 12.59 -11.57
C GLY A 134 7.07 12.67 -10.11
N GLY A 135 6.72 13.75 -9.39
CA GLY A 135 7.03 13.92 -7.98
C GLY A 135 6.37 12.83 -7.13
N VAL A 136 7.04 12.42 -6.05
CA VAL A 136 6.61 11.36 -5.16
C VAL A 136 6.52 11.87 -3.74
N ILE A 137 5.39 11.62 -3.09
CA ILE A 137 5.19 11.87 -1.66
C ILE A 137 5.45 10.57 -0.93
N LEU A 138 6.39 10.57 0.01
CA LEU A 138 6.60 9.46 0.92
C LEU A 138 6.05 9.84 2.30
N THR A 139 5.60 8.86 3.09
CA THR A 139 5.26 9.11 4.49
C THR A 139 5.79 8.00 5.38
N THR A 140 6.24 8.40 6.57
CA THR A 140 6.65 7.50 7.64
C THR A 140 6.22 8.10 8.98
N ASP A 141 6.32 7.32 10.07
CA ASP A 141 5.99 7.79 11.41
C ASP A 141 7.22 8.39 12.11
N ALA A 142 7.00 9.32 13.02
CA ALA A 142 8.08 9.97 13.79
C ALA A 142 8.83 9.02 14.72
N ASP A 143 8.26 7.87 15.03
CA ASP A 143 8.84 6.81 15.86
C ASP A 143 9.32 5.61 15.04
N SER A 144 9.45 5.78 13.73
CA SER A 144 9.88 4.74 12.79
C SER A 144 11.30 4.99 12.29
N ARG A 145 12.00 3.89 11.99
CA ARG A 145 13.32 3.88 11.34
C ARG A 145 13.21 3.17 10.01
N VAL A 146 13.41 3.91 8.95
CA VAL A 146 13.40 3.39 7.57
C VAL A 146 14.74 2.73 7.23
N SER A 147 14.74 1.72 6.34
CA SER A 147 15.97 1.09 5.83
C SER A 147 16.84 2.12 5.08
N ALA A 148 18.14 1.83 4.99
CA ALA A 148 19.10 2.76 4.40
C ALA A 148 18.83 3.07 2.91
N ASP A 149 18.15 2.21 2.20
CA ASP A 149 17.80 2.36 0.78
C ASP A 149 16.29 2.59 0.54
N TRP A 150 15.57 2.96 1.59
CA TRP A 150 14.11 3.12 1.57
C TRP A 150 13.62 4.06 0.48
N ILE A 151 14.23 5.26 0.35
CA ILE A 151 13.87 6.22 -0.69
C ILE A 151 14.17 5.64 -2.07
N ALA A 152 15.35 5.09 -2.27
CA ALA A 152 15.80 4.59 -3.57
C ALA A 152 14.95 3.39 -4.04
N THR A 153 14.56 2.50 -3.13
CA THR A 153 13.75 1.32 -3.45
C THR A 153 12.31 1.72 -3.77
N ASN A 154 11.72 2.67 -3.02
CA ASN A 154 10.41 3.23 -3.34
C ASN A 154 10.39 3.89 -4.73
N LEU A 155 11.37 4.74 -5.03
CA LEU A 155 11.46 5.41 -6.32
C LEU A 155 11.65 4.42 -7.46
N ALA A 156 12.44 3.36 -7.28
CA ALA A 156 12.61 2.32 -8.28
C ALA A 156 11.30 1.57 -8.59
N ALA A 157 10.47 1.29 -7.58
CA ALA A 157 9.16 0.67 -7.79
C ALA A 157 8.17 1.62 -8.50
N ILE A 158 8.22 2.93 -8.20
CA ILE A 158 7.47 3.95 -8.95
C ILE A 158 7.94 4.01 -10.41
N ASP A 159 9.26 3.99 -10.66
CA ASP A 159 9.83 3.98 -12.02
C ASP A 159 9.45 2.73 -12.82
N ALA A 160 9.23 1.62 -12.14
CA ALA A 160 8.68 0.39 -12.72
C ALA A 160 7.17 0.49 -13.03
N GLY A 161 6.55 1.63 -12.76
CA GLY A 161 5.17 1.94 -13.15
C GLY A 161 4.13 1.76 -12.04
N ALA A 162 4.53 1.68 -10.77
CA ALA A 162 3.59 1.76 -9.66
C ALA A 162 3.10 3.20 -9.43
N ASP A 163 1.82 3.36 -9.11
CA ASP A 163 1.24 4.63 -8.64
C ASP A 163 1.49 4.85 -7.14
N ALA A 164 1.52 3.74 -6.38
CA ALA A 164 1.85 3.74 -4.96
C ALA A 164 2.65 2.49 -4.58
N VAL A 165 3.47 2.63 -3.54
CA VAL A 165 4.30 1.55 -2.98
C VAL A 165 4.10 1.49 -1.48
N LEU A 166 3.85 0.30 -0.97
CA LEU A 166 3.77 0.01 0.46
C LEU A 166 4.92 -0.89 0.86
N GLY A 167 5.63 -0.52 1.93
CA GLY A 167 6.69 -1.31 2.52
C GLY A 167 6.19 -2.20 3.65
N ASP A 168 6.97 -3.22 3.96
CA ASP A 168 6.74 -4.10 5.10
C ASP A 168 7.15 -3.44 6.42
N ILE A 169 6.43 -3.75 7.48
CA ILE A 169 6.60 -3.14 8.80
C ILE A 169 6.99 -4.20 9.83
N ALA A 170 8.04 -3.93 10.59
CA ALA A 170 8.41 -4.69 11.75
C ALA A 170 8.31 -3.83 13.03
N LEU A 171 7.95 -4.45 14.13
CA LEU A 171 8.00 -3.79 15.44
C LEU A 171 9.45 -3.76 15.96
N ASP A 172 9.76 -2.73 16.73
CA ASP A 172 11.06 -2.58 17.42
C ASP A 172 11.13 -3.52 18.63
N GLU A 173 11.61 -4.74 18.41
CA GLU A 173 11.73 -5.76 19.47
C GLU A 173 12.86 -5.47 20.47
N GLU A 174 13.85 -4.66 20.09
CA GLU A 174 14.95 -4.28 20.98
C GLU A 174 14.56 -3.13 21.91
N GLY A 175 13.74 -2.20 21.42
CA GLY A 175 13.30 -1.01 22.14
C GLY A 175 12.02 -1.20 22.98
N ASP A 176 11.11 -2.04 22.50
CA ASP A 176 9.78 -2.23 23.10
C ASP A 176 9.49 -3.74 23.25
N LEU A 177 9.83 -4.33 24.40
CA LEU A 177 9.61 -5.75 24.68
C LEU A 177 8.12 -6.07 24.75
N LEU A 178 7.63 -6.84 23.79
CA LEU A 178 6.26 -7.35 23.80
C LEU A 178 6.13 -8.61 24.67
N PRO A 179 5.01 -8.79 25.37
CA PRO A 179 4.70 -10.05 26.03
C PRO A 179 4.77 -11.23 25.07
N LEU A 180 5.36 -12.37 25.47
CA LEU A 180 5.54 -13.57 24.65
C LEU A 180 4.22 -14.05 24.00
N ALA A 181 3.10 -13.89 24.71
CA ALA A 181 1.78 -14.26 24.17
C ALA A 181 1.38 -13.40 22.95
N LEU A 182 1.67 -12.09 22.98
CA LEU A 182 1.42 -11.20 21.85
C LEU A 182 2.35 -11.51 20.69
N HIS A 183 3.61 -11.81 20.96
CA HIS A 183 4.57 -12.21 19.93
C HIS A 183 4.12 -13.47 19.20
N ARG A 184 3.79 -14.55 19.93
CA ARG A 184 3.25 -15.80 19.36
C ARG A 184 1.97 -15.60 18.56
N ARG A 185 1.10 -14.73 19.04
CA ARG A 185 -0.12 -14.38 18.32
C ARG A 185 0.20 -13.66 17.01
N GLY A 186 1.12 -12.69 17.04
CA GLY A 186 1.60 -11.97 15.85
C GLY A 186 2.19 -12.91 14.81
N GLU A 187 3.01 -13.88 15.23
CA GLU A 187 3.57 -14.91 14.34
C GLU A 187 2.47 -15.74 13.62
N LEU A 188 1.42 -16.15 14.36
CA LEU A 188 0.31 -16.89 13.75
C LEU A 188 -0.51 -16.04 12.78
N GLU A 189 -0.82 -14.79 13.14
CA GLU A 189 -1.55 -13.87 12.26
C GLU A 189 -0.74 -13.59 10.99
N SER A 190 0.56 -13.29 11.10
CA SER A 190 1.45 -13.03 9.97
C SER A 190 1.63 -14.27 9.07
N ALA A 191 1.78 -15.46 9.66
CA ALA A 191 1.86 -16.71 8.91
C ALA A 191 0.57 -16.98 8.13
N TYR A 192 -0.59 -16.67 8.70
CA TYR A 192 -1.87 -16.84 8.02
C TYR A 192 -2.06 -15.79 6.91
N GLU A 193 -1.75 -14.53 7.18
CA GLU A 193 -1.79 -13.45 6.20
C GLU A 193 -0.94 -13.78 4.97
N ALA A 194 0.29 -14.26 5.15
CA ALA A 194 1.17 -14.66 4.05
C ALA A 194 0.54 -15.74 3.16
N LEU A 195 -0.15 -16.73 3.77
CA LEU A 195 -0.86 -17.77 3.01
C LEU A 195 -2.05 -17.22 2.23
N LEU A 196 -2.83 -16.31 2.80
CA LEU A 196 -3.95 -15.66 2.10
C LEU A 196 -3.46 -14.77 0.97
N THR A 197 -2.34 -14.07 1.17
CA THR A 197 -1.71 -13.24 0.16
C THR A 197 -1.24 -14.06 -1.02
N GLU A 198 -0.56 -15.18 -0.79
CA GLU A 198 -0.14 -16.09 -1.85
C GLU A 198 -1.33 -16.70 -2.60
N LEU A 199 -2.38 -17.15 -1.87
CA LEU A 199 -3.63 -17.60 -2.50
C LEU A 199 -4.23 -16.54 -3.43
N SER A 200 -4.24 -15.29 -2.98
CA SER A 200 -4.74 -14.17 -3.77
C SER A 200 -3.88 -13.91 -5.01
N ALA A 201 -2.56 -13.91 -4.88
CA ALA A 201 -1.62 -13.70 -5.97
C ALA A 201 -1.70 -14.80 -7.04
N LEU A 202 -1.94 -16.05 -6.65
CA LEU A 202 -2.11 -17.16 -7.58
C LEU A 202 -3.45 -17.14 -8.32
N LEU A 203 -4.53 -16.65 -7.67
CA LEU A 203 -5.89 -16.70 -8.21
C LEU A 203 -6.32 -15.42 -8.95
N ASP A 204 -5.68 -14.29 -8.65
CA ASP A 204 -5.88 -13.00 -9.30
C ASP A 204 -4.54 -12.27 -9.43
N PRO A 205 -3.62 -12.76 -10.28
CA PRO A 205 -2.30 -12.18 -10.45
C PRO A 205 -2.38 -10.77 -11.03
N LEU A 206 -1.51 -9.87 -10.52
CA LEU A 206 -1.40 -8.48 -10.94
C LEU A 206 0.04 -8.21 -11.43
N ASP A 207 0.20 -7.80 -12.69
CA ASP A 207 1.51 -7.55 -13.29
C ASP A 207 2.33 -6.49 -12.53
N HIS A 208 1.65 -5.47 -11.98
CA HIS A 208 2.27 -4.40 -11.19
C HIS A 208 2.57 -4.79 -9.73
N ASN A 209 2.07 -5.93 -9.26
CA ASN A 209 2.30 -6.47 -7.93
C ASN A 209 2.62 -7.97 -7.98
N PRO A 210 3.74 -8.36 -8.63
CA PRO A 210 4.09 -9.76 -8.79
C PRO A 210 4.41 -10.40 -7.44
N TRP A 211 4.13 -11.69 -7.32
CA TRP A 211 4.55 -12.52 -6.19
C TRP A 211 6.08 -12.75 -6.22
N PRO A 212 6.80 -12.75 -5.08
CA PRO A 212 6.30 -12.62 -3.72
C PRO A 212 6.05 -11.15 -3.31
N HIS A 213 5.04 -10.95 -2.44
CA HIS A 213 4.73 -9.66 -1.82
C HIS A 213 3.98 -9.87 -0.49
N HIS A 214 3.95 -8.85 0.36
CA HIS A 214 3.13 -8.81 1.58
C HIS A 214 1.75 -8.17 1.31
N ALA A 215 0.90 -8.10 2.34
CA ALA A 215 -0.38 -7.39 2.30
C ALA A 215 -0.50 -6.28 3.36
N THR A 216 0.58 -6.02 4.09
CA THR A 216 0.63 -5.01 5.15
C THR A 216 0.28 -3.63 4.60
N ILE A 217 -0.72 -2.98 5.20
CA ILE A 217 -1.08 -1.59 4.94
C ILE A 217 -0.75 -0.79 6.18
N SER A 218 0.24 0.07 6.10
CA SER A 218 0.63 0.96 7.20
C SER A 218 1.17 2.27 6.67
N ALA A 219 0.71 3.35 7.25
CA ALA A 219 1.17 4.68 6.93
C ALA A 219 2.63 4.95 7.36
N ALA A 220 3.24 4.04 8.11
CA ALA A 220 4.67 4.10 8.43
C ALA A 220 5.57 3.87 7.20
N SER A 221 5.03 3.31 6.08
CA SER A 221 5.77 3.17 4.83
C SER A 221 4.85 3.19 3.62
N ILE A 222 4.51 4.39 3.15
CA ILE A 222 3.79 4.60 1.88
C ILE A 222 4.59 5.58 1.03
N ALA A 223 4.78 5.24 -0.24
CA ALA A 223 5.15 6.20 -1.29
C ALA A 223 4.01 6.27 -2.31
N ILE A 224 3.68 7.46 -2.77
CA ILE A 224 2.61 7.69 -3.74
C ILE A 224 3.02 8.77 -4.74
N THR A 225 2.74 8.56 -6.02
CA THR A 225 2.96 9.62 -7.01
C THR A 225 2.06 10.81 -6.71
N ARG A 226 2.54 12.02 -6.96
CA ARG A 226 1.76 13.25 -6.80
C ARG A 226 0.44 13.16 -7.58
N ASP A 227 0.48 12.61 -8.79
CA ASP A 227 -0.70 12.46 -9.63
C ASP A 227 -1.76 11.51 -9.02
N ALA A 228 -1.31 10.38 -8.44
CA ALA A 228 -2.21 9.46 -7.76
C ALA A 228 -2.79 10.08 -6.47
N TYR A 229 -1.97 10.83 -5.71
CA TYR A 229 -2.41 11.55 -4.50
C TYR A 229 -3.50 12.58 -4.82
N LEU A 230 -3.31 13.36 -5.88
CA LEU A 230 -4.30 14.33 -6.33
C LEU A 230 -5.56 13.67 -6.89
N ALA A 231 -5.41 12.56 -7.61
CA ALA A 231 -6.53 11.83 -8.21
C ALA A 231 -7.49 11.22 -7.15
N VAL A 232 -6.97 10.84 -5.97
CA VAL A 232 -7.81 10.38 -4.85
C VAL A 232 -8.32 11.53 -3.97
N GLY A 233 -7.93 12.78 -4.25
CA GLY A 233 -8.31 13.97 -3.45
C GLY A 233 -7.53 14.09 -2.14
N GLY A 234 -6.29 13.56 -2.10
CA GLY A 234 -5.44 13.53 -0.92
C GLY A 234 -5.75 12.38 0.05
N LEU A 235 -5.08 12.37 1.20
CA LEU A 235 -5.34 11.37 2.24
C LEU A 235 -6.78 11.49 2.76
N PRO A 236 -7.57 10.39 2.83
CA PRO A 236 -8.97 10.47 3.30
C PRO A 236 -9.10 11.04 4.71
N ARG A 237 -10.15 11.84 4.92
CA ARG A 237 -10.42 12.53 6.21
C ARG A 237 -11.20 11.60 7.14
N VAL A 238 -10.55 10.56 7.61
CA VAL A 238 -11.12 9.61 8.59
C VAL A 238 -10.36 9.73 9.91
N PRO A 239 -11.00 9.52 11.06
CA PRO A 239 -10.34 9.62 12.36
C PRO A 239 -9.34 8.50 12.62
N LEU A 240 -9.52 7.33 11.96
CA LEU A 240 -8.70 6.13 12.11
C LEU A 240 -8.66 5.34 10.80
N GLY A 241 -7.53 4.70 10.50
CA GLY A 241 -7.36 3.85 9.31
C GLY A 241 -7.27 4.65 8.01
N GLU A 242 -6.68 5.83 8.06
CA GLU A 242 -6.48 6.70 6.91
C GLU A 242 -5.63 6.06 5.81
N ASP A 243 -4.71 5.17 6.19
CA ASP A 243 -3.89 4.35 5.30
C ASP A 243 -4.72 3.31 4.55
N LYS A 244 -5.55 2.54 5.27
CA LYS A 244 -6.48 1.59 4.67
C LYS A 244 -7.48 2.31 3.74
N ALA A 245 -7.98 3.47 4.15
CA ALA A 245 -8.89 4.28 3.36
C ALA A 245 -8.21 4.83 2.09
N LEU A 246 -6.94 5.27 2.17
CA LEU A 246 -6.16 5.70 1.00
C LEU A 246 -5.99 4.56 0.00
N VAL A 247 -5.58 3.39 0.49
CA VAL A 247 -5.39 2.19 -0.36
C VAL A 247 -6.71 1.78 -1.00
N ALA A 248 -7.83 1.82 -0.27
CA ALA A 248 -9.15 1.52 -0.81
C ALA A 248 -9.54 2.47 -1.97
N GLU A 249 -9.27 3.78 -1.84
CA GLU A 249 -9.51 4.75 -2.91
C GLU A 249 -8.59 4.53 -4.12
N LEU A 250 -7.32 4.22 -3.90
CA LEU A 250 -6.39 3.86 -4.97
C LEU A 250 -6.86 2.62 -5.74
N VAL A 251 -7.25 1.56 -5.03
CA VAL A 251 -7.82 0.34 -5.63
C VAL A 251 -9.11 0.66 -6.38
N ARG A 252 -10.00 1.50 -5.82
CA ARG A 252 -11.24 1.91 -6.46
C ARG A 252 -11.02 2.63 -7.80
N LEU A 253 -9.91 3.34 -7.94
CA LEU A 253 -9.51 4.04 -9.16
C LEU A 253 -8.60 3.23 -10.09
N ASP A 254 -8.43 1.92 -9.85
CA ASP A 254 -7.52 1.02 -10.59
C ASP A 254 -6.06 1.53 -10.60
N ARG A 255 -5.63 2.25 -9.54
CA ARG A 255 -4.24 2.67 -9.39
C ARG A 255 -3.36 1.46 -9.09
N LYS A 256 -2.16 1.46 -9.65
CA LYS A 256 -1.20 0.37 -9.52
C LYS A 256 -0.47 0.46 -8.18
N ILE A 257 -0.77 -0.46 -7.28
CA ILE A 257 -0.16 -0.52 -5.95
C ILE A 257 0.83 -1.68 -5.90
N ARG A 258 2.08 -1.39 -5.52
CA ARG A 258 3.11 -2.39 -5.27
C ARG A 258 3.31 -2.57 -3.77
N PHE A 259 3.07 -3.77 -3.26
CA PHE A 259 3.49 -4.19 -1.92
C PHE A 259 4.91 -4.75 -2.03
N CYS A 260 5.89 -3.94 -1.62
CA CYS A 260 7.31 -4.18 -1.90
C CYS A 260 8.01 -4.85 -0.71
N PRO A 261 8.34 -6.14 -0.77
CA PRO A 261 8.93 -6.87 0.35
C PRO A 261 10.39 -6.47 0.63
N GLU A 262 11.04 -5.81 -0.33
CA GLU A 262 12.39 -5.29 -0.16
C GLU A 262 12.44 -4.04 0.72
N ILE A 263 11.31 -3.36 0.91
CA ILE A 263 11.18 -2.17 1.75
C ILE A 263 10.79 -2.61 3.15
N ARG A 264 11.64 -2.34 4.14
CA ARG A 264 11.36 -2.63 5.55
C ARG A 264 11.48 -1.39 6.40
N VAL A 265 10.49 -1.15 7.26
CA VAL A 265 10.49 -0.08 8.25
C VAL A 265 10.30 -0.69 9.62
N ILE A 266 11.10 -0.26 10.58
CA ILE A 266 11.00 -0.65 11.98
C ILE A 266 10.26 0.47 12.70
N THR A 267 9.12 0.17 13.31
CA THR A 267 8.32 1.11 14.07
C THR A 267 8.20 0.71 15.53
N SER A 268 7.83 1.66 16.40
CA SER A 268 7.68 1.41 17.83
C SER A 268 6.62 0.37 18.14
N GLY A 269 6.97 -0.59 18.99
CA GLY A 269 6.06 -1.60 19.58
C GLY A 269 5.42 -1.18 20.90
N ARG A 270 5.49 0.11 21.26
CA ARG A 270 4.93 0.62 22.54
C ARG A 270 3.44 0.32 22.68
N VAL A 271 3.04 -0.03 23.90
CA VAL A 271 1.62 -0.31 24.24
C VAL A 271 0.88 0.95 24.73
N GLU A 272 1.59 2.05 24.97
CA GLU A 272 1.02 3.36 25.28
C GLU A 272 1.15 4.27 24.06
N GLY A 273 0.06 4.39 23.31
CA GLY A 273 0.00 5.20 22.09
C GLY A 273 -0.51 6.61 22.34
N ARG A 274 -0.16 7.54 21.43
CA ARG A 274 -0.66 8.93 21.41
C ARG A 274 -1.84 9.11 20.46
N ALA A 275 -2.12 8.10 19.63
CA ALA A 275 -3.24 8.07 18.69
C ALA A 275 -4.29 7.06 19.19
N PRO A 276 -5.47 7.51 19.63
CA PRO A 276 -6.56 6.61 20.00
C PRO A 276 -6.92 5.67 18.85
N GLY A 277 -7.08 4.36 19.14
CA GLY A 277 -7.40 3.32 18.14
C GLY A 277 -6.23 2.87 17.26
N GLY A 278 -5.01 3.37 17.49
CA GLY A 278 -3.82 2.96 16.76
C GLY A 278 -3.26 1.60 17.19
N VAL A 279 -2.07 1.25 16.67
CA VAL A 279 -1.39 -0.03 16.95
C VAL A 279 -1.22 -0.28 18.46
N ALA A 280 -0.82 0.73 19.23
CA ALA A 280 -0.66 0.61 20.67
C ALA A 280 -1.96 0.21 21.40
N ASP A 281 -3.10 0.78 21.01
CA ASP A 281 -4.40 0.41 21.59
C ASP A 281 -4.79 -1.01 21.20
N THR A 282 -4.48 -1.43 19.98
CA THR A 282 -4.68 -2.81 19.50
C THR A 282 -3.82 -3.79 20.30
N LEU A 283 -2.54 -3.48 20.53
CA LEU A 283 -1.63 -4.30 21.34
C LEU A 283 -2.12 -4.39 22.79
N ARG A 284 -2.55 -3.27 23.36
CA ARG A 284 -3.12 -3.23 24.73
C ARG A 284 -4.42 -4.04 24.84
N LEU A 285 -5.34 -3.90 23.86
CA LEU A 285 -6.56 -4.71 23.80
C LEU A 285 -6.23 -6.21 23.78
N ARG A 286 -5.34 -6.62 22.90
CA ARG A 286 -4.91 -8.02 22.72
C ARG A 286 -4.13 -8.57 23.91
N SER A 287 -3.45 -7.70 24.65
CA SER A 287 -2.77 -8.05 25.92
C SER A 287 -3.79 -8.35 27.03
N ASN A 288 -4.87 -7.55 27.09
CA ASN A 288 -5.91 -7.67 28.12
C ASN A 288 -6.95 -8.74 27.77
N ASP A 289 -7.19 -8.98 26.48
CA ASP A 289 -8.10 -10.00 25.95
C ASP A 289 -7.38 -10.85 24.88
N PRO A 290 -6.78 -11.99 25.29
CA PRO A 290 -6.14 -12.91 24.36
C PRO A 290 -7.08 -13.48 23.28
N ASP A 291 -8.39 -13.48 23.53
CA ASP A 291 -9.43 -13.96 22.61
C ASP A 291 -10.00 -12.84 21.72
N ALA A 292 -9.53 -11.59 21.86
CA ALA A 292 -9.91 -10.51 20.96
C ALA A 292 -9.74 -10.94 19.49
N PHE A 293 -10.64 -10.50 18.62
CA PHE A 293 -10.60 -10.87 17.20
C PHE A 293 -9.26 -10.50 16.54
N CYS A 294 -8.87 -11.31 15.56
CA CYS A 294 -7.76 -11.04 14.65
C CYS A 294 -8.03 -9.79 13.80
N ASP A 295 -7.04 -9.37 13.00
CA ASP A 295 -7.23 -8.29 12.02
C ASP A 295 -8.41 -8.62 11.08
N GLU A 296 -9.17 -7.61 10.73
CA GLU A 296 -10.37 -7.75 9.88
C GLU A 296 -10.09 -8.29 8.47
N LEU A 297 -8.83 -8.22 8.02
CA LEU A 297 -8.40 -8.78 6.74
C LEU A 297 -8.21 -10.30 6.80
N LEU A 298 -8.06 -10.88 8.00
CA LEU A 298 -7.91 -12.31 8.21
C LEU A 298 -9.29 -12.97 8.22
N GLU A 299 -9.77 -13.36 7.07
CA GLU A 299 -11.04 -14.07 6.87
C GLU A 299 -10.82 -15.59 6.72
N PRO A 300 -11.86 -16.44 6.88
CA PRO A 300 -11.73 -17.88 6.65
C PRO A 300 -11.17 -18.19 5.26
N PHE A 301 -10.15 -19.07 5.17
CA PHE A 301 -9.43 -19.33 3.91
C PHE A 301 -10.34 -19.74 2.75
N ARG A 302 -11.47 -20.42 3.03
CA ARG A 302 -12.44 -20.81 1.99
C ARG A 302 -13.16 -19.61 1.39
N VAL A 303 -13.40 -18.57 2.19
CA VAL A 303 -14.00 -17.31 1.73
C VAL A 303 -12.97 -16.53 0.94
N ALA A 304 -11.75 -16.44 1.45
CA ALA A 304 -10.63 -15.77 0.75
C ALA A 304 -10.37 -16.38 -0.64
N ILE A 305 -10.36 -17.72 -0.77
CA ILE A 305 -10.23 -18.40 -2.06
C ILE A 305 -11.39 -18.03 -3.00
N LYS A 306 -12.64 -18.05 -2.51
CA LYS A 306 -13.80 -17.68 -3.33
C LYS A 306 -13.69 -16.24 -3.79
N ARG A 307 -13.34 -15.32 -2.89
CA ARG A 307 -13.15 -13.90 -3.15
C ARG A 307 -12.09 -13.69 -4.23
N ALA A 308 -10.91 -14.26 -4.08
CA ALA A 308 -9.82 -14.13 -5.05
C ALA A 308 -10.19 -14.72 -6.43
N LYS A 309 -10.77 -15.91 -6.47
CA LYS A 309 -11.24 -16.53 -7.73
C LYS A 309 -12.25 -15.65 -8.46
N TRP A 310 -13.25 -15.14 -7.74
CA TRP A 310 -14.26 -14.28 -8.35
C TRP A 310 -13.71 -12.96 -8.80
N ARG A 311 -12.78 -12.36 -8.03
CA ARG A 311 -12.12 -11.13 -8.41
C ARG A 311 -11.34 -11.31 -9.71
N GLY A 312 -10.53 -12.36 -9.81
CA GLY A 312 -9.78 -12.68 -11.02
C GLY A 312 -10.70 -12.95 -12.22
N ARG A 313 -11.79 -13.75 -12.03
CA ARG A 313 -12.77 -14.03 -13.08
C ARG A 313 -13.47 -12.77 -13.59
N LEU A 314 -13.93 -11.90 -12.69
CA LEU A 314 -14.62 -10.67 -13.09
C LEU A 314 -13.66 -9.67 -13.74
N ARG A 315 -12.39 -9.59 -13.28
CA ARG A 315 -11.34 -8.80 -13.92
C ARG A 315 -11.10 -9.26 -15.35
N TRP A 316 -11.00 -10.56 -15.57
CA TRP A 316 -10.87 -11.14 -16.88
C TRP A 316 -12.10 -10.84 -17.77
N LEU A 317 -13.32 -11.08 -17.26
CA LEU A 317 -14.56 -10.79 -18.02
C LEU A 317 -14.63 -9.31 -18.43
N ARG A 318 -14.22 -8.40 -17.55
CA ARG A 318 -14.19 -6.96 -17.85
C ARG A 318 -13.17 -6.63 -18.94
N ARG A 319 -11.96 -7.19 -18.85
CA ARG A 319 -10.89 -6.99 -19.84
C ARG A 319 -11.29 -7.49 -21.23
N GLU A 320 -11.99 -8.61 -21.28
CA GLU A 320 -12.53 -9.19 -22.53
C GLU A 320 -13.81 -8.51 -23.04
N GLY A 321 -14.31 -7.48 -22.38
CA GLY A 321 -15.59 -6.84 -22.72
C GLY A 321 -16.83 -7.72 -22.51
N LYS A 322 -16.68 -8.86 -21.80
CA LYS A 322 -17.73 -9.88 -21.63
C LYS A 322 -18.53 -9.73 -20.33
N LEU A 323 -18.23 -8.74 -19.50
CA LEU A 323 -18.89 -8.57 -18.19
C LEU A 323 -20.40 -8.31 -18.31
N ILE A 324 -20.82 -7.57 -19.34
CA ILE A 324 -22.24 -7.22 -19.59
C ILE A 324 -22.97 -8.40 -20.22
N SER A 325 -22.38 -9.04 -21.23
CA SER A 325 -23.01 -10.14 -21.98
C SER A 325 -23.14 -11.43 -21.18
N ASN A 326 -22.28 -11.63 -20.18
CA ASN A 326 -22.31 -12.81 -19.31
C ASN A 326 -22.83 -12.44 -17.92
N SER A 327 -24.15 -12.35 -17.75
CA SER A 327 -24.80 -11.99 -16.48
C SER A 327 -24.92 -13.16 -15.48
N ALA A 328 -24.46 -14.36 -15.84
CA ALA A 328 -24.52 -15.53 -14.96
C ALA A 328 -23.77 -15.31 -13.64
N TRP A 329 -22.66 -14.57 -13.67
CA TRP A 329 -21.86 -14.23 -12.49
C TRP A 329 -22.69 -13.52 -11.40
N ALA A 330 -23.64 -12.67 -11.77
CA ALA A 330 -24.45 -11.93 -10.80
C ALA A 330 -25.37 -12.88 -10.00
N ARG A 331 -25.98 -13.85 -10.68
CA ARG A 331 -26.81 -14.89 -10.04
C ARG A 331 -25.97 -15.78 -9.12
N GLU A 332 -24.79 -16.21 -9.58
CA GLU A 332 -23.88 -17.03 -8.79
C GLU A 332 -23.39 -16.31 -7.53
N LEU A 333 -23.26 -14.98 -7.58
CA LEU A 333 -22.89 -14.13 -6.45
C LEU A 333 -24.07 -13.63 -5.62
N GLY A 334 -25.31 -13.99 -5.97
CA GLY A 334 -26.52 -13.54 -5.28
C GLY A 334 -26.79 -12.05 -5.42
N ILE A 335 -26.32 -11.43 -6.51
CA ILE A 335 -26.45 -9.98 -6.76
C ILE A 335 -27.68 -9.71 -7.62
N PRO A 336 -28.62 -8.84 -7.16
CA PRO A 336 -29.81 -8.49 -7.93
C PRO A 336 -29.46 -7.84 -9.28
N ALA A 337 -30.30 -8.08 -10.31
CA ALA A 337 -30.08 -7.59 -11.67
C ALA A 337 -29.85 -6.06 -11.77
N PRO A 338 -30.59 -5.19 -11.04
CA PRO A 338 -30.32 -3.75 -11.07
C PRO A 338 -28.93 -3.38 -10.52
N ASP A 339 -28.47 -4.07 -9.48
CA ASP A 339 -27.12 -3.86 -8.93
C ASP A 339 -26.06 -4.37 -9.92
N ALA A 340 -26.26 -5.53 -10.53
CA ALA A 340 -25.37 -6.07 -11.55
C ALA A 340 -25.19 -5.12 -12.74
N GLN A 341 -26.27 -4.48 -13.21
CA GLN A 341 -26.19 -3.47 -14.26
C GLN A 341 -25.36 -2.24 -13.85
N ARG A 342 -25.51 -1.78 -12.60
CA ARG A 342 -24.69 -0.68 -12.07
C ARG A 342 -23.22 -1.07 -11.98
N ILE A 343 -22.93 -2.28 -11.51
CA ILE A 343 -21.57 -2.83 -11.42
C ILE A 343 -20.92 -2.88 -12.82
N CYS A 344 -21.64 -3.34 -13.83
CA CYS A 344 -21.14 -3.37 -15.21
C CYS A 344 -20.76 -1.98 -15.75
N ARG A 345 -21.45 -0.93 -15.30
CA ARG A 345 -21.22 0.47 -15.74
C ARG A 345 -20.22 1.21 -14.87
N ALA A 346 -19.64 0.58 -13.85
CA ALA A 346 -18.67 1.22 -12.98
C ALA A 346 -17.46 1.74 -13.79
N PRO A 347 -16.90 2.92 -13.45
CA PRO A 347 -15.85 3.57 -14.24
C PRO A 347 -14.53 2.77 -14.24
N SER A 348 -14.27 2.00 -13.20
CA SER A 348 -13.06 1.22 -12.98
C SER A 348 -13.41 -0.21 -12.56
N PHE A 349 -12.45 -1.15 -12.67
CA PHE A 349 -12.64 -2.49 -12.11
C PHE A 349 -12.70 -2.45 -10.59
N GLY A 350 -11.87 -1.63 -9.95
CA GLY A 350 -11.86 -1.49 -8.49
C GLY A 350 -13.21 -1.02 -7.96
N ALA A 351 -13.87 -0.04 -8.61
CA ALA A 351 -15.21 0.39 -8.26
C ALA A 351 -16.27 -0.71 -8.46
N ALA A 352 -16.15 -1.47 -9.57
CA ALA A 352 -17.03 -2.61 -9.83
C ALA A 352 -16.86 -3.69 -8.75
N TRP A 353 -15.61 -4.04 -8.43
CA TRP A 353 -15.31 -5.07 -7.42
C TRP A 353 -15.75 -4.67 -6.01
N SER A 354 -15.50 -3.44 -5.61
CA SER A 354 -15.99 -2.91 -4.32
C SER A 354 -17.51 -3.02 -4.20
N ALA A 355 -18.24 -2.73 -5.26
CA ALA A 355 -19.69 -2.91 -5.29
C ALA A 355 -20.11 -4.39 -5.21
N VAL A 356 -19.34 -5.30 -5.86
CA VAL A 356 -19.56 -6.75 -5.75
C VAL A 356 -19.36 -7.23 -4.31
N GLU A 357 -18.26 -6.83 -3.66
CA GLU A 357 -17.98 -7.21 -2.27
C GLU A 357 -19.06 -6.74 -1.29
N HIS A 358 -19.58 -5.53 -1.52
CA HIS A 358 -20.63 -4.96 -0.69
C HIS A 358 -22.00 -5.65 -0.91
N LYS A 359 -22.32 -6.05 -2.14
CA LYS A 359 -23.65 -6.56 -2.53
C LYS A 359 -23.77 -8.07 -2.43
N SER A 360 -22.66 -8.81 -2.58
CA SER A 360 -22.71 -10.26 -2.54
C SER A 360 -22.76 -10.81 -1.13
N PRO A 361 -23.77 -11.62 -0.78
CA PRO A 361 -23.84 -12.28 0.54
C PRO A 361 -22.69 -13.29 0.75
N LEU A 362 -22.03 -13.74 -0.32
CA LEU A 362 -20.92 -14.68 -0.26
C LEU A 362 -19.63 -14.08 0.30
N PHE A 363 -19.53 -12.75 0.34
CA PHE A 363 -18.33 -12.04 0.75
C PHE A 363 -18.49 -11.27 2.06
N HIS A 364 -19.57 -11.53 2.81
CA HIS A 364 -19.68 -10.99 4.15
C HIS A 364 -18.51 -11.45 5.01
N ARG A 365 -17.79 -10.48 5.58
CA ARG A 365 -16.62 -10.78 6.40
C ARG A 365 -17.04 -11.38 7.73
N ARG A 366 -16.34 -12.45 8.10
CA ARG A 366 -16.40 -13.07 9.43
C ARG A 366 -15.04 -12.89 10.07
N LEU A 367 -15.00 -12.25 11.21
CA LEU A 367 -13.79 -12.12 12.00
C LEU A 367 -13.38 -13.48 12.56
N LEU A 368 -12.08 -13.73 12.63
CA LEU A 368 -11.49 -14.93 13.21
C LEU A 368 -11.00 -14.65 14.63
N LYS A 369 -11.09 -15.66 15.49
CA LYS A 369 -10.39 -15.68 16.76
C LYS A 369 -9.01 -16.30 16.60
N PRO A 370 -8.03 -15.94 17.46
CA PRO A 370 -6.69 -16.53 17.42
C PRO A 370 -6.69 -18.06 17.52
N THR A 371 -7.63 -18.61 18.28
CA THR A 371 -7.82 -20.07 18.46
C THR A 371 -8.22 -20.80 17.18
N GLU A 372 -8.79 -20.12 16.19
CA GLU A 372 -9.17 -20.70 14.89
C GLU A 372 -8.00 -20.75 13.90
N LEU A 373 -6.94 -19.93 14.10
CA LEU A 373 -5.85 -19.77 13.15
C LEU A 373 -5.10 -21.07 12.80
N PRO A 374 -4.79 -21.99 13.73
CA PRO A 374 -4.10 -23.24 13.39
C PRO A 374 -4.86 -24.07 12.33
N ASP A 375 -6.18 -24.18 12.44
CA ASP A 375 -7.01 -24.88 11.47
C ASP A 375 -7.10 -24.16 10.14
N GLN A 376 -7.22 -22.82 10.17
CA GLN A 376 -7.22 -21.99 8.98
C GLN A 376 -5.88 -22.08 8.23
N ILE A 377 -4.76 -22.02 8.93
CA ILE A 377 -3.40 -22.17 8.37
C ILE A 377 -3.26 -23.55 7.70
N SER A 378 -3.67 -24.62 8.40
CA SER A 378 -3.61 -25.99 7.87
C SER A 378 -4.46 -26.15 6.61
N GLY A 379 -5.66 -25.56 6.60
CA GLY A 379 -6.55 -25.56 5.45
C GLY A 379 -5.98 -24.78 4.26
N ALA A 380 -5.46 -23.58 4.51
CA ALA A 380 -4.84 -22.73 3.49
C ALA A 380 -3.60 -23.39 2.87
N ARG A 381 -2.72 -24.01 3.68
CA ARG A 381 -1.54 -24.76 3.18
C ARG A 381 -1.94 -25.91 2.23
N ARG A 382 -2.99 -26.68 2.59
CA ARG A 382 -3.49 -27.75 1.70
C ARG A 382 -4.05 -27.20 0.39
N ALA A 383 -4.76 -26.07 0.44
CA ALA A 383 -5.30 -25.41 -0.74
C ALA A 383 -4.18 -24.88 -1.66
N LEU A 384 -3.16 -24.22 -1.09
CA LEU A 384 -1.99 -23.76 -1.82
C LEU A 384 -1.23 -24.90 -2.49
N ALA A 385 -0.99 -26.01 -1.78
CA ALA A 385 -0.30 -27.16 -2.36
C ALA A 385 -1.02 -27.69 -3.61
N ARG A 386 -2.36 -27.71 -3.62
CA ARG A 386 -3.16 -28.09 -4.79
C ARG A 386 -3.05 -27.07 -5.93
N LEU A 387 -3.14 -25.79 -5.63
CA LEU A 387 -3.05 -24.72 -6.64
C LEU A 387 -1.67 -24.67 -7.30
N ARG A 388 -0.58 -24.81 -6.50
CA ARG A 388 0.79 -24.86 -7.03
C ARG A 388 1.01 -26.05 -7.97
N LYS A 389 0.48 -27.23 -7.63
CA LYS A 389 0.54 -28.41 -8.51
C LYS A 389 -0.21 -28.16 -9.83
N GLY A 390 -1.40 -27.56 -9.79
CA GLY A 390 -2.16 -27.21 -10.99
C GLY A 390 -1.43 -26.19 -11.86
N ALA A 391 -0.82 -25.18 -11.26
CA ALA A 391 -0.04 -24.16 -11.99
C ALA A 391 1.22 -24.73 -12.64
N LEU A 392 1.90 -25.66 -11.97
CA LEU A 392 3.06 -26.37 -12.54
C LEU A 392 2.68 -27.25 -13.74
N ALA A 393 1.61 -28.03 -13.60
CA ALA A 393 1.12 -28.89 -14.70
C ALA A 393 0.72 -28.08 -15.93
N MET A 394 0.12 -26.89 -15.74
CA MET A 394 -0.19 -25.99 -16.85
C MET A 394 1.06 -25.42 -17.53
N ARG A 395 2.10 -25.06 -16.76
CA ARG A 395 3.37 -24.58 -17.33
C ARG A 395 4.09 -25.65 -18.12
N GLU A 396 4.19 -26.87 -17.59
CA GLU A 396 4.79 -28.00 -18.27
C GLU A 396 4.05 -28.35 -19.57
N HIS A 397 2.73 -28.20 -19.59
CA HIS A 397 1.92 -28.42 -20.80
C HIS A 397 2.19 -27.34 -21.86
N VAL A 398 2.24 -26.07 -21.48
CA VAL A 398 2.56 -24.96 -22.39
C VAL A 398 4.01 -25.07 -22.90
N GLU A 399 4.98 -25.42 -22.07
CA GLU A 399 6.38 -25.61 -22.47
C GLU A 399 6.53 -26.82 -23.41
N SER A 400 5.76 -27.88 -23.21
CA SER A 400 5.77 -29.06 -24.10
C SER A 400 5.13 -28.78 -25.45
N GLU A 401 4.14 -27.89 -25.54
CA GLU A 401 3.56 -27.46 -26.83
C GLU A 401 4.48 -26.49 -27.59
N VAL A 402 5.29 -25.69 -26.90
CA VAL A 402 6.25 -24.76 -27.52
C VAL A 402 7.52 -25.48 -28.02
N VAL A 403 7.84 -26.65 -27.51
CA VAL A 403 9.00 -27.48 -27.91
C VAL A 403 8.60 -28.57 -28.90
N MET A 404 7.72 -28.30 -29.86
CA MET A 404 7.61 -29.18 -31.04
C MET A 404 8.73 -28.83 -32.01
N PRO A 405 9.62 -29.80 -32.36
CA PRO A 405 10.71 -29.53 -33.27
C PRO A 405 10.15 -29.24 -34.66
N PHE A 406 10.64 -28.16 -35.28
CA PHE A 406 10.49 -27.88 -36.71
C PHE A 406 11.00 -29.12 -37.45
N ARG A 407 10.10 -30.03 -37.84
CA ARG A 407 10.42 -31.04 -38.84
C ARG A 407 10.66 -30.32 -40.14
N SER A 408 11.90 -30.41 -40.60
CA SER A 408 12.31 -29.99 -41.92
C SER A 408 11.35 -30.54 -43.00
N MET A 409 10.53 -29.70 -43.57
CA MET A 409 9.83 -29.99 -44.79
C MET A 409 10.80 -29.78 -45.95
N HIS A 410 11.21 -30.86 -46.57
CA HIS A 410 11.82 -30.82 -47.90
C HIS A 410 10.82 -30.24 -48.91
N PRO A 411 11.28 -29.45 -49.89
CA PRO A 411 10.41 -28.89 -50.90
C PRO A 411 10.21 -29.88 -52.04
N HIS A 412 9.04 -30.47 -52.16
CA HIS A 412 8.61 -31.03 -53.41
C HIS A 412 7.10 -30.92 -53.66
N SER A 413 6.81 -30.36 -54.84
CA SER A 413 5.59 -30.43 -55.63
C SER A 413 4.37 -29.61 -55.23
N LEU A 414 4.18 -28.54 -55.98
CA LEU A 414 2.93 -27.90 -56.32
C LEU A 414 1.99 -28.89 -57.01
N THR A 415 0.77 -29.08 -56.54
CA THR A 415 -0.41 -29.31 -57.39
C THR A 415 -1.67 -28.82 -56.68
N HIS A 416 -2.48 -28.15 -57.46
CA HIS A 416 -3.81 -27.59 -57.17
C HIS A 416 -4.78 -28.56 -56.49
N CYS A 417 -5.62 -28.09 -55.62
CA CYS A 417 -7.10 -28.13 -55.67
C CYS A 417 -7.74 -27.72 -54.32
N GLY A 418 -8.66 -26.79 -54.33
CA GLY A 418 -10.06 -27.06 -54.00
C GLY A 418 -10.48 -26.65 -52.60
N ASP A 419 -11.40 -25.71 -52.59
CA ASP A 419 -12.26 -25.22 -51.53
C ASP A 419 -12.84 -26.27 -50.58
N GLU A 420 -13.12 -25.84 -49.36
CA GLU A 420 -14.32 -26.02 -48.54
C GLU A 420 -14.06 -26.38 -47.06
N GLN A 421 -14.64 -25.49 -46.24
CA GLN A 421 -15.28 -25.77 -44.95
C GLN A 421 -14.53 -26.62 -43.89
N VAL A 422 -14.27 -26.01 -42.76
CA VAL A 422 -14.75 -26.56 -41.46
C VAL A 422 -14.90 -25.44 -40.43
N CYS A 423 -16.16 -25.19 -40.13
CA CYS A 423 -16.63 -24.51 -38.93
C CYS A 423 -16.78 -25.57 -37.84
N GLY A 424 -16.41 -25.24 -36.62
CA GLY A 424 -16.90 -25.93 -35.42
C GLY A 424 -15.86 -26.72 -34.65
N LEU A 425 -15.60 -26.24 -33.46
CA LEU A 425 -15.45 -27.01 -32.20
C LEU A 425 -14.82 -26.16 -31.11
N PHE A 426 -15.67 -25.49 -30.31
CA PHE A 426 -15.42 -25.22 -28.91
C PHE A 426 -16.77 -25.15 -28.18
N ALA A 427 -17.18 -26.27 -27.66
CA ALA A 427 -18.15 -26.42 -26.58
C ALA A 427 -17.68 -27.59 -25.72
N GLY A 428 -17.40 -27.23 -24.41
CA GLY A 428 -17.04 -28.20 -23.40
C GLY A 428 -16.59 -27.44 -22.15
#